data_fe3cef9f7ef0e6e0cb23765ead042d87
#
_entry.id   fe3cef9f7ef0e6e0cb23765ead042d87
#
_cell.length_a   1.000
_cell.length_b   1.000
_cell.length_c   1.000
_cell.angle_alpha   90.00
_cell.angle_beta   90.00
_cell.angle_gamma   90.00
#
_symmetry.space_group_name_H-M   'P 1'
#
loop_
_entity.id
_entity.type
_entity.pdbx_description
1 polymer ?
#
loop_
_entity_poly.entity_id
_entity_poly.type
_entity_poly.pdbx_seq_one_letter_code
_entity_poly.pdbx_strand_id
1 'polypeptide(L)'
;MTVANVILITAGASGIGRYIAELFLEEGNAVHICDINAEYINSFLKCNPKATASQTDVSKYDEVEKLFQDIDKIYGKLNILINNAGIAGASAGIEDIPVDNWDKTIGINLNGMFYVSKFAVPLIKVNKSGSVVNISSTAGLMGVPNRSPYAASKWAVIGLTKTMAMELGPFDINVNAVCPGCVDGDRIERVIKADAKNQGKTAKEIEAVYKRQSSMRRFVKAGDIASMVHFLCSDRGHSISGQAIAVDGNTEGLFNWLDD
;
A
#
# COMPACT_ATOMS: atom_id res chain seq x y z
N MET A 1 22.44 -3.58 21.78
CA MET A 1 21.40 -2.68 21.25
C MET A 1 21.24 -3.04 19.79
N THR A 2 20.11 -3.55 19.39
CA THR A 2 19.79 -3.76 17.98
C THR A 2 19.84 -2.43 17.25
N VAL A 3 20.58 -2.34 16.16
CA VAL A 3 20.65 -1.15 15.34
C VAL A 3 19.25 -0.91 14.77
N ALA A 4 18.67 0.26 15.04
CA ALA A 4 17.36 0.61 14.52
C ALA A 4 17.34 0.54 12.98
N ASN A 5 16.35 -0.12 12.40
CA ASN A 5 16.13 -0.10 10.96
C ASN A 5 15.67 1.27 10.52
N VAL A 6 16.04 1.66 9.30
CA VAL A 6 15.49 2.82 8.59
C VAL A 6 14.41 2.34 7.64
N ILE A 7 13.23 2.91 7.75
CA ILE A 7 12.03 2.47 7.04
C ILE A 7 11.44 3.64 6.27
N LEU A 8 11.21 3.45 4.98
CA LEU A 8 10.45 4.39 4.14
C LEU A 8 9.04 3.86 3.90
N ILE A 9 8.03 4.71 4.13
CA ILE A 9 6.63 4.39 3.88
C ILE A 9 6.01 5.48 3.00
N THR A 10 5.55 5.11 1.80
CA THR A 10 4.86 6.05 0.91
C THR A 10 3.37 6.18 1.27
N ALA A 11 2.81 7.39 1.14
CA ALA A 11 1.50 7.77 1.68
C ALA A 11 1.36 7.38 3.16
N GLY A 12 2.42 7.68 3.94
CA GLY A 12 2.58 7.25 5.33
C GLY A 12 1.89 8.15 6.35
N ALA A 13 1.30 9.27 5.94
CA ALA A 13 0.74 10.25 6.87
C ALA A 13 -0.70 9.94 7.31
N SER A 14 -1.39 9.01 6.62
CA SER A 14 -2.79 8.67 6.91
C SER A 14 -3.11 7.19 6.63
N GLY A 15 -4.28 6.73 7.05
CA GLY A 15 -4.81 5.40 6.76
C GLY A 15 -3.83 4.27 7.09
N ILE A 16 -3.74 3.26 6.22
CA ILE A 16 -2.88 2.08 6.38
C ILE A 16 -1.42 2.49 6.61
N GLY A 17 -0.91 3.43 5.80
CA GLY A 17 0.49 3.87 5.89
C GLY A 17 0.84 4.44 7.26
N ARG A 18 -0.08 5.21 7.86
CA ARG A 18 0.10 5.76 9.22
C ARG A 18 0.15 4.65 10.28
N TYR A 19 -0.76 3.69 10.23
CA TYR A 19 -0.74 2.55 11.16
C TYR A 19 0.56 1.75 11.07
N ILE A 20 1.06 1.53 9.85
CA ILE A 20 2.36 0.88 9.64
C ILE A 20 3.48 1.73 10.24
N ALA A 21 3.49 3.04 9.98
CA ALA A 21 4.52 3.95 10.49
C ALA A 21 4.56 3.98 12.02
N GLU A 22 3.40 4.10 12.66
CA GLU A 22 3.27 4.13 14.11
C GLU A 22 3.76 2.83 14.74
N LEU A 23 3.41 1.65 14.16
CA LEU A 23 3.86 0.35 14.65
C LEU A 23 5.40 0.21 14.63
N PHE A 24 6.05 0.63 13.55
CA PHE A 24 7.51 0.59 13.48
C PHE A 24 8.19 1.61 14.42
N LEU A 25 7.58 2.79 14.64
CA LEU A 25 8.07 3.78 15.60
C LEU A 25 7.99 3.28 17.03
N GLU A 26 6.92 2.58 17.41
CA GLU A 26 6.75 1.97 18.74
C GLU A 26 7.87 0.97 19.07
N GLU A 27 8.40 0.28 18.07
CA GLU A 27 9.55 -0.64 18.23
C GLU A 27 10.92 0.07 18.21
N GLY A 28 10.94 1.39 18.10
CA GLY A 28 12.18 2.17 18.16
C GLY A 28 12.93 2.26 16.82
N ASN A 29 12.28 1.92 15.69
CA ASN A 29 12.86 2.09 14.37
C ASN A 29 12.86 3.57 13.94
N ALA A 30 13.76 3.92 13.02
CA ALA A 30 13.76 5.20 12.34
C ALA A 30 12.80 5.18 11.16
N VAL A 31 11.75 5.99 11.17
CA VAL A 31 10.72 6.02 10.15
C VAL A 31 10.76 7.34 9.39
N HIS A 32 10.87 7.25 8.08
CA HIS A 32 10.62 8.34 7.14
C HIS A 32 9.33 8.07 6.38
N ILE A 33 8.41 9.01 6.37
CA ILE A 33 7.21 8.92 5.53
C ILE A 33 7.30 9.90 4.37
N CYS A 34 6.68 9.58 3.25
CA CYS A 34 6.31 10.60 2.28
C CYS A 34 4.82 10.59 2.00
N ASP A 35 4.27 11.75 1.73
CA ASP A 35 2.85 11.94 1.41
C ASP A 35 2.70 13.18 0.51
N ILE A 36 1.65 13.22 -0.30
CA ILE A 36 1.34 14.40 -1.12
C ILE A 36 0.67 15.51 -0.28
N ASN A 37 0.01 15.16 0.83
CA ASN A 37 -0.79 16.05 1.64
C ASN A 37 0.02 16.61 2.83
N ALA A 38 0.39 17.90 2.75
CA ALA A 38 1.15 18.60 3.79
C ALA A 38 0.43 18.65 5.15
N GLU A 39 -0.92 18.75 5.18
CA GLU A 39 -1.68 18.80 6.44
C GLU A 39 -1.62 17.45 7.16
N TYR A 40 -1.73 16.35 6.41
CA TYR A 40 -1.58 15.00 6.98
C TYR A 40 -0.16 14.78 7.51
N ILE A 41 0.86 15.22 6.78
CA ILE A 41 2.26 15.17 7.23
C ILE A 41 2.42 15.92 8.55
N ASN A 42 1.94 17.17 8.61
CA ASN A 42 2.03 17.98 9.83
C ASN A 42 1.30 17.35 11.02
N SER A 43 0.11 16.81 10.79
CA SER A 43 -0.66 16.08 11.81
C SER A 43 0.08 14.82 12.29
N PHE A 44 0.68 14.06 11.37
CA PHE A 44 1.45 12.87 11.71
C PHE A 44 2.69 13.21 12.55
N LEU A 45 3.49 14.19 12.12
CA LEU A 45 4.71 14.58 12.82
C LEU A 45 4.43 15.17 14.22
N LYS A 46 3.30 15.87 14.39
CA LYS A 46 2.87 16.36 15.70
C LYS A 46 2.64 15.22 16.70
N CYS A 47 2.11 14.10 16.26
CA CYS A 47 1.91 12.90 17.09
C CYS A 47 3.17 12.05 17.20
N ASN A 48 4.05 12.10 16.20
CA ASN A 48 5.22 11.24 16.06
C ASN A 48 6.51 12.08 15.87
N PRO A 49 6.97 12.80 16.89
CA PRO A 49 8.09 13.77 16.76
C PRO A 49 9.45 13.12 16.45
N LYS A 50 9.57 11.81 16.57
CA LYS A 50 10.78 11.06 16.20
C LYS A 50 10.82 10.67 14.72
N ALA A 51 9.71 10.78 14.01
CA ALA A 51 9.65 10.50 12.60
C ALA A 51 10.17 11.67 11.77
N THR A 52 10.56 11.39 10.53
CA THR A 52 10.83 12.42 9.53
C THR A 52 9.86 12.27 8.35
N ALA A 53 9.71 13.31 7.56
CA ALA A 53 8.78 13.29 6.44
C ALA A 53 9.23 14.18 5.28
N SER A 54 8.83 13.79 4.06
CA SER A 54 8.94 14.62 2.86
C SER A 54 7.58 14.75 2.18
N GLN A 55 7.25 15.93 1.70
CA GLN A 55 6.11 16.11 0.82
C GLN A 55 6.49 15.67 -0.58
N THR A 56 5.84 14.64 -1.13
CA THR A 56 6.24 14.01 -2.40
C THR A 56 5.02 13.45 -3.13
N ASP A 57 4.86 13.81 -4.39
CA ASP A 57 4.00 13.10 -5.33
C ASP A 57 4.81 11.95 -5.98
N VAL A 58 4.53 10.71 -5.59
CA VAL A 58 5.27 9.53 -6.10
C VAL A 58 5.13 9.34 -7.62
N SER A 59 4.12 9.93 -8.25
CA SER A 59 3.96 9.88 -9.72
C SER A 59 4.95 10.80 -10.46
N LYS A 60 5.69 11.64 -9.76
CA LYS A 60 6.66 12.59 -10.28
C LYS A 60 8.07 12.09 -10.01
N TYR A 61 8.77 11.69 -11.09
CA TYR A 61 10.12 11.12 -10.99
C TYR A 61 11.10 12.02 -10.24
N ASP A 62 11.10 13.32 -10.58
CA ASP A 62 12.02 14.29 -9.97
C ASP A 62 11.73 14.52 -8.47
N GLU A 63 10.45 14.47 -8.07
CA GLU A 63 10.09 14.57 -6.65
C GLU A 63 10.54 13.32 -5.88
N VAL A 64 10.45 12.14 -6.50
CA VAL A 64 10.96 10.90 -5.90
C VAL A 64 12.47 10.93 -5.80
N GLU A 65 13.18 11.40 -6.82
CA GLU A 65 14.65 11.58 -6.75
C GLU A 65 15.05 12.47 -5.57
N LYS A 66 14.37 13.62 -5.40
CA LYS A 66 14.60 14.52 -4.26
C LYS A 66 14.31 13.84 -2.93
N LEU A 67 13.24 13.07 -2.82
CA LEU A 67 12.94 12.28 -1.61
C LEU A 67 14.12 11.40 -1.20
N PHE A 68 14.75 10.72 -2.16
CA PHE A 68 15.90 9.86 -1.87
C PHE A 68 17.20 10.62 -1.58
N GLN A 69 17.38 11.81 -2.12
CA GLN A 69 18.46 12.71 -1.70
C GLN A 69 18.27 13.13 -0.22
N ASP A 70 17.04 13.42 0.21
CA ASP A 70 16.75 13.74 1.61
C ASP A 70 16.99 12.53 2.53
N ILE A 71 16.54 11.33 2.14
CA ILE A 71 16.77 10.09 2.89
C ILE A 71 18.26 9.77 3.03
N ASP A 72 19.01 9.88 1.95
CA ASP A 72 20.46 9.63 1.97
C ASP A 72 21.17 10.62 2.89
N LYS A 73 20.82 11.90 2.82
CA LYS A 73 21.37 12.96 3.69
C LYS A 73 21.06 12.74 5.17
N ILE A 74 19.85 12.25 5.49
CA ILE A 74 19.41 12.08 6.89
C ILE A 74 19.94 10.76 7.48
N TYR A 75 19.91 9.67 6.70
CA TYR A 75 20.15 8.33 7.21
C TYR A 75 21.31 7.58 6.55
N GLY A 76 21.68 7.91 5.29
CA GLY A 76 22.72 7.23 4.52
C GLY A 76 22.44 5.75 4.21
N LYS A 77 21.27 5.25 4.54
CA LYS A 77 20.86 3.85 4.36
C LYS A 77 19.33 3.70 4.35
N LEU A 78 18.85 2.59 3.85
CA LEU A 78 17.45 2.17 3.97
C LEU A 78 17.41 0.65 4.22
N ASN A 79 16.63 0.16 5.17
CA ASN A 79 16.49 -1.27 5.45
C ASN A 79 15.16 -1.83 4.92
N ILE A 80 14.08 -1.05 5.02
CA ILE A 80 12.72 -1.50 4.68
C ILE A 80 12.03 -0.44 3.82
N LEU A 81 11.41 -0.90 2.73
CA LEU A 81 10.54 -0.08 1.89
C LEU A 81 9.11 -0.59 1.95
N ILE A 82 8.16 0.30 2.27
CA ILE A 82 6.73 0.03 2.18
C ILE A 82 6.11 0.92 1.09
N ASN A 83 5.85 0.33 -0.06
CA ASN A 83 5.14 0.98 -1.16
C ASN A 83 3.63 0.92 -0.91
N ASN A 84 3.11 1.94 -0.22
CA ASN A 84 1.69 2.01 0.16
C ASN A 84 0.88 3.04 -0.65
N ALA A 85 1.54 4.00 -1.30
CA ALA A 85 0.84 5.02 -2.08
C ALA A 85 -0.04 4.42 -3.17
N GLY A 86 -1.27 4.94 -3.30
CA GLY A 86 -2.19 4.50 -4.33
C GLY A 86 -3.58 5.11 -4.22
N ILE A 87 -4.25 5.24 -5.36
CA ILE A 87 -5.61 5.75 -5.50
C ILE A 87 -6.56 4.69 -6.05
N ALA A 88 -7.85 4.88 -5.81
CA ALA A 88 -8.88 3.94 -6.27
C ALA A 88 -9.22 4.08 -7.78
N GLY A 89 -8.88 5.22 -8.38
CA GLY A 89 -9.29 5.53 -9.75
C GLY A 89 -10.80 5.71 -9.92
N ALA A 90 -11.23 5.82 -11.18
CA ALA A 90 -12.63 5.92 -11.54
C ALA A 90 -13.40 4.61 -11.28
N SER A 91 -14.73 4.76 -11.11
CA SER A 91 -15.66 3.63 -11.02
C SER A 91 -16.68 3.78 -12.14
N ALA A 92 -16.45 3.05 -13.26
CA ALA A 92 -17.32 3.08 -14.45
C ALA A 92 -17.08 1.83 -15.31
N GLY A 93 -17.96 1.54 -16.26
CA GLY A 93 -17.70 0.57 -17.33
C GLY A 93 -16.43 0.93 -18.09
N ILE A 94 -15.78 -0.06 -18.72
CA ILE A 94 -14.48 0.16 -19.36
C ILE A 94 -14.55 1.21 -20.48
N GLU A 95 -15.65 1.26 -21.17
CA GLU A 95 -15.94 2.22 -22.26
C GLU A 95 -16.09 3.67 -21.77
N ASP A 96 -16.47 3.86 -20.51
CA ASP A 96 -16.72 5.14 -19.87
C ASP A 96 -15.56 5.63 -18.98
N ILE A 97 -14.47 4.88 -18.88
CA ILE A 97 -13.30 5.29 -18.10
C ILE A 97 -12.59 6.45 -18.82
N PRO A 98 -12.48 7.66 -18.20
CA PRO A 98 -11.70 8.74 -18.79
C PRO A 98 -10.22 8.37 -18.90
N VAL A 99 -9.60 8.64 -20.05
CA VAL A 99 -8.19 8.29 -20.31
C VAL A 99 -7.24 8.93 -19.29
N ASP A 100 -7.47 10.19 -18.94
CA ASP A 100 -6.69 10.91 -17.93
C ASP A 100 -6.79 10.26 -16.53
N ASN A 101 -7.95 9.69 -16.20
CA ASN A 101 -8.12 8.95 -14.94
C ASN A 101 -7.38 7.60 -14.97
N TRP A 102 -7.41 6.91 -16.13
CA TRP A 102 -6.59 5.71 -16.35
C TRP A 102 -5.11 6.04 -16.14
N ASP A 103 -4.59 7.04 -16.85
CA ASP A 103 -3.17 7.43 -16.81
C ASP A 103 -2.74 7.85 -15.40
N LYS A 104 -3.58 8.64 -14.72
CA LYS A 104 -3.34 9.04 -13.33
C LYS A 104 -3.28 7.84 -12.40
N THR A 105 -4.18 6.87 -12.57
CA THR A 105 -4.24 5.68 -11.70
C THR A 105 -3.00 4.81 -11.90
N ILE A 106 -2.62 4.54 -13.14
CA ILE A 106 -1.38 3.80 -13.47
C ILE A 106 -0.15 4.60 -13.01
N GLY A 107 -0.13 5.90 -13.25
CA GLY A 107 0.95 6.79 -12.85
C GLY A 107 1.26 6.73 -11.36
N ILE A 108 0.24 6.74 -10.51
CA ILE A 108 0.44 6.70 -9.06
C ILE A 108 0.66 5.26 -8.57
N ASN A 109 -0.22 4.31 -8.96
CA ASN A 109 -0.23 2.98 -8.36
C ASN A 109 0.91 2.08 -8.85
N LEU A 110 1.40 2.28 -10.07
CA LEU A 110 2.42 1.44 -10.69
C LEU A 110 3.72 2.20 -10.97
N ASN A 111 3.67 3.29 -11.75
CA ASN A 111 4.89 4.02 -12.09
C ASN A 111 5.54 4.64 -10.84
N GLY A 112 4.73 5.21 -9.92
CA GLY A 112 5.22 5.74 -8.66
C GLY A 112 5.91 4.68 -7.80
N MET A 113 5.31 3.48 -7.71
CA MET A 113 5.94 2.36 -7.02
C MET A 113 7.28 1.95 -7.68
N PHE A 114 7.32 1.92 -9.01
CA PHE A 114 8.57 1.65 -9.73
C PHE A 114 9.62 2.73 -9.45
N TYR A 115 9.26 4.01 -9.51
CA TYR A 115 10.21 5.11 -9.25
C TYR A 115 10.80 5.03 -7.84
N VAL A 116 9.94 4.84 -6.84
CA VAL A 116 10.38 4.68 -5.44
C VAL A 116 11.28 3.46 -5.28
N SER A 117 10.90 2.32 -5.84
CA SER A 117 11.70 1.09 -5.76
C SER A 117 13.05 1.22 -6.44
N LYS A 118 13.11 1.90 -7.60
CA LYS A 118 14.35 2.16 -8.36
C LYS A 118 15.41 2.87 -7.52
N PHE A 119 15.01 3.85 -6.71
CA PHE A 119 15.93 4.58 -5.85
C PHE A 119 16.19 3.88 -4.51
N ALA A 120 15.19 3.18 -3.97
CA ALA A 120 15.28 2.48 -2.68
C ALA A 120 16.22 1.27 -2.73
N VAL A 121 16.12 0.46 -3.79
CA VAL A 121 16.83 -0.82 -3.90
C VAL A 121 18.34 -0.68 -3.74
N PRO A 122 19.04 0.29 -4.36
CA PRO A 122 20.47 0.49 -4.12
C PRO A 122 20.82 0.72 -2.65
N LEU A 123 20.03 1.53 -1.92
CA LEU A 123 20.24 1.83 -0.50
C LEU A 123 19.97 0.61 0.40
N ILE A 124 19.02 -0.27 0.01
CA ILE A 124 18.73 -1.50 0.76
C ILE A 124 19.84 -2.53 0.53
N LYS A 125 20.33 -2.68 -0.72
CA LYS A 125 21.39 -3.64 -1.06
C LYS A 125 22.69 -3.43 -0.27
N VAL A 126 23.01 -2.20 0.12
CA VAL A 126 24.21 -1.89 0.93
C VAL A 126 24.19 -2.63 2.26
N ASN A 127 23.01 -2.87 2.84
CA ASN A 127 22.89 -3.55 4.13
C ASN A 127 23.05 -5.09 4.02
N LYS A 128 23.03 -5.65 2.80
CA LYS A 128 23.03 -7.10 2.53
C LYS A 128 21.91 -7.85 3.26
N SER A 129 20.83 -7.18 3.58
CA SER A 129 19.59 -7.69 4.14
C SER A 129 18.53 -6.61 4.08
N GLY A 130 17.27 -6.96 3.92
CA GLY A 130 16.19 -5.99 3.92
C GLY A 130 14.84 -6.56 3.50
N SER A 131 13.84 -5.69 3.49
CA SER A 131 12.48 -6.07 3.10
C SER A 131 11.82 -5.02 2.23
N VAL A 132 11.06 -5.46 1.24
CA VAL A 132 10.16 -4.61 0.45
C VAL A 132 8.75 -5.17 0.54
N VAL A 133 7.79 -4.34 0.95
CA VAL A 133 6.38 -4.71 0.93
C VAL A 133 5.61 -3.75 0.03
N ASN A 134 4.95 -4.32 -0.96
CA ASN A 134 4.12 -3.60 -1.91
C ASN A 134 2.64 -3.76 -1.53
N ILE A 135 1.93 -2.67 -1.27
CA ILE A 135 0.49 -2.74 -0.98
C ILE A 135 -0.29 -2.86 -2.30
N SER A 136 -0.73 -4.08 -2.59
CA SER A 136 -1.64 -4.37 -3.69
C SER A 136 -3.11 -4.22 -3.22
N SER A 137 -3.94 -5.19 -3.51
CA SER A 137 -5.37 -5.27 -3.13
C SER A 137 -5.90 -6.66 -3.50
N THR A 138 -7.04 -7.08 -2.96
CA THR A 138 -7.83 -8.19 -3.51
C THR A 138 -8.18 -7.98 -4.98
N ALA A 139 -8.30 -6.71 -5.44
CA ALA A 139 -8.44 -6.37 -6.87
C ALA A 139 -7.21 -6.73 -7.71
N GLY A 140 -6.09 -7.11 -7.12
CA GLY A 140 -4.93 -7.69 -7.80
C GLY A 140 -4.95 -9.22 -7.84
N LEU A 141 -5.94 -9.86 -7.21
CA LEU A 141 -6.10 -11.31 -7.16
C LEU A 141 -7.32 -11.79 -7.94
N MET A 142 -8.29 -10.91 -8.17
CA MET A 142 -9.53 -11.19 -8.88
C MET A 142 -9.99 -10.00 -9.72
N GLY A 143 -10.91 -10.23 -10.65
CA GLY A 143 -11.58 -9.16 -11.40
C GLY A 143 -12.54 -8.40 -10.50
N VAL A 144 -12.56 -7.07 -10.63
CA VAL A 144 -13.50 -6.19 -9.94
C VAL A 144 -14.23 -5.34 -10.97
N PRO A 145 -15.53 -5.56 -11.21
CA PRO A 145 -16.31 -4.78 -12.16
C PRO A 145 -16.23 -3.28 -11.88
N ASN A 146 -16.24 -2.47 -12.93
CA ASN A 146 -16.17 -1.00 -12.89
C ASN A 146 -14.89 -0.43 -12.26
N ARG A 147 -13.80 -1.21 -12.15
CA ARG A 147 -12.53 -0.81 -11.52
C ARG A 147 -11.32 -1.11 -12.40
N SER A 148 -11.48 -1.08 -13.73
CA SER A 148 -10.44 -1.50 -14.68
C SER A 148 -9.06 -0.89 -14.42
N PRO A 149 -8.87 0.45 -14.26
CA PRO A 149 -7.55 1.01 -14.04
C PRO A 149 -6.95 0.58 -12.69
N TYR A 150 -7.79 0.49 -11.66
CA TYR A 150 -7.34 0.05 -10.34
C TYR A 150 -6.92 -1.43 -10.35
N ALA A 151 -7.79 -2.31 -10.85
CA ALA A 151 -7.52 -3.73 -10.93
C ALA A 151 -6.26 -4.01 -11.76
N ALA A 152 -6.15 -3.42 -12.96
CA ALA A 152 -4.98 -3.56 -13.81
C ALA A 152 -3.68 -3.15 -13.08
N SER A 153 -3.69 -1.98 -12.40
CA SER A 153 -2.54 -1.53 -11.62
C SER A 153 -2.17 -2.50 -10.49
N LYS A 154 -3.17 -3.08 -9.79
CA LYS A 154 -2.92 -3.96 -8.64
C LYS A 154 -2.48 -5.37 -9.05
N TRP A 155 -2.92 -5.88 -10.21
CA TRP A 155 -2.34 -7.07 -10.83
C TRP A 155 -0.88 -6.84 -11.25
N ALA A 156 -0.58 -5.69 -11.86
CA ALA A 156 0.79 -5.33 -12.24
C ALA A 156 1.73 -5.24 -11.03
N VAL A 157 1.26 -4.74 -9.90
CA VAL A 157 2.02 -4.71 -8.63
C VAL A 157 2.42 -6.11 -8.19
N ILE A 158 1.55 -7.12 -8.33
CA ILE A 158 1.89 -8.50 -7.98
C ILE A 158 2.96 -9.06 -8.93
N GLY A 159 2.85 -8.80 -10.23
CA GLY A 159 3.87 -9.17 -11.21
C GLY A 159 5.23 -8.54 -10.88
N LEU A 160 5.25 -7.24 -10.61
CA LEU A 160 6.45 -6.50 -10.21
C LEU A 160 7.05 -7.08 -8.91
N THR A 161 6.22 -7.38 -7.92
CA THR A 161 6.64 -7.99 -6.64
C THR A 161 7.38 -9.30 -6.86
N LYS A 162 6.82 -10.21 -7.67
CA LYS A 162 7.42 -11.52 -7.96
C LYS A 162 8.76 -11.37 -8.69
N THR A 163 8.84 -10.45 -9.65
CA THR A 163 10.08 -10.17 -10.37
C THR A 163 11.15 -9.60 -9.44
N MET A 164 10.80 -8.59 -8.64
CA MET A 164 11.73 -8.01 -7.67
C MET A 164 12.21 -9.05 -6.64
N ALA A 165 11.35 -9.96 -6.20
CA ALA A 165 11.73 -11.03 -5.28
C ALA A 165 12.84 -11.93 -5.85
N MET A 166 12.77 -12.25 -7.13
CA MET A 166 13.83 -13.04 -7.82
C MET A 166 15.13 -12.22 -7.97
N GLU A 167 15.03 -10.93 -8.31
CA GLU A 167 16.18 -10.06 -8.52
C GLU A 167 16.90 -9.69 -7.23
N LEU A 168 16.18 -9.60 -6.11
CA LEU A 168 16.70 -9.12 -4.83
C LEU A 168 17.04 -10.24 -3.84
N GLY A 169 16.51 -11.44 -4.04
CA GLY A 169 16.83 -12.61 -3.23
C GLY A 169 18.33 -12.89 -3.06
N PRO A 170 19.18 -12.77 -4.10
CA PRO A 170 20.64 -12.93 -3.96
C PRO A 170 21.31 -11.92 -3.02
N PHE A 171 20.62 -10.85 -2.64
CA PHE A 171 21.08 -9.82 -1.70
C PHE A 171 20.44 -9.95 -0.31
N ASP A 172 19.77 -11.09 -0.04
CA ASP A 172 19.06 -11.34 1.21
C ASP A 172 17.94 -10.33 1.49
N ILE A 173 17.22 -9.93 0.43
CA ILE A 173 16.10 -8.99 0.49
C ILE A 173 14.83 -9.73 0.08
N ASN A 174 13.88 -9.85 0.99
CA ASN A 174 12.56 -10.39 0.67
C ASN A 174 11.64 -9.30 0.09
N VAL A 175 10.79 -9.71 -0.85
CA VAL A 175 9.82 -8.81 -1.49
C VAL A 175 8.45 -9.47 -1.54
N ASN A 176 7.44 -8.85 -0.93
CA ASN A 176 6.09 -9.40 -0.88
C ASN A 176 5.03 -8.36 -1.22
N ALA A 177 3.89 -8.80 -1.70
CA ALA A 177 2.69 -8.00 -1.84
C ALA A 177 1.70 -8.34 -0.71
N VAL A 178 1.20 -7.33 -0.02
CA VAL A 178 0.02 -7.46 0.84
C VAL A 178 -1.20 -7.00 0.05
N CYS A 179 -2.27 -7.79 0.07
CA CYS A 179 -3.49 -7.59 -0.69
C CYS A 179 -4.68 -7.35 0.26
N PRO A 180 -4.89 -6.09 0.71
CA PRO A 180 -6.02 -5.76 1.58
C PRO A 180 -7.36 -5.99 0.88
N GLY A 181 -8.35 -6.43 1.64
CA GLY A 181 -9.76 -6.33 1.28
C GLY A 181 -10.32 -4.93 1.50
N CYS A 182 -11.61 -4.84 1.80
CA CYS A 182 -12.23 -3.59 2.20
C CYS A 182 -11.75 -3.21 3.61
N VAL A 183 -10.93 -2.16 3.69
CA VAL A 183 -10.37 -1.66 4.95
C VAL A 183 -11.25 -0.54 5.50
N ASP A 184 -11.64 -0.65 6.76
CA ASP A 184 -12.45 0.34 7.47
C ASP A 184 -11.79 1.73 7.49
N GLY A 185 -12.59 2.78 7.33
CA GLY A 185 -12.15 4.18 7.35
C GLY A 185 -12.60 5.00 6.13
N ASP A 186 -12.16 6.24 6.08
CA ASP A 186 -12.63 7.27 5.12
C ASP A 186 -12.58 6.85 3.65
N ARG A 187 -11.63 6.00 3.27
CA ARG A 187 -11.48 5.58 1.87
C ARG A 187 -12.64 4.70 1.42
N ILE A 188 -13.00 3.68 2.21
CA ILE A 188 -14.10 2.79 1.86
C ILE A 188 -15.44 3.51 1.95
N GLU A 189 -15.61 4.43 2.90
CA GLU A 189 -16.81 5.26 2.97
C GLU A 189 -17.02 6.10 1.71
N ARG A 190 -15.95 6.73 1.18
CA ARG A 190 -16.04 7.47 -0.08
C ARG A 190 -16.41 6.58 -1.26
N VAL A 191 -15.84 5.36 -1.31
CA VAL A 191 -16.17 4.37 -2.35
C VAL A 191 -17.64 3.96 -2.25
N ILE A 192 -18.11 3.61 -1.06
CA ILE A 192 -19.51 3.23 -0.80
C ILE A 192 -20.47 4.36 -1.20
N LYS A 193 -20.17 5.60 -0.83
CA LYS A 193 -21.00 6.77 -1.20
C LYS A 193 -21.07 6.99 -2.72
N ALA A 194 -19.93 6.81 -3.42
CA ALA A 194 -19.87 6.93 -4.88
C ALA A 194 -20.67 5.81 -5.57
N ASP A 195 -20.51 4.58 -5.14
CA ASP A 195 -21.22 3.44 -5.71
C ASP A 195 -22.73 3.49 -5.41
N ALA A 196 -23.11 3.96 -4.21
CA ALA A 196 -24.50 4.20 -3.86
C ALA A 196 -25.18 5.19 -4.81
N LYS A 197 -24.50 6.31 -5.11
CA LYS A 197 -24.96 7.30 -6.07
C LYS A 197 -25.10 6.70 -7.48
N ASN A 198 -24.10 5.94 -7.94
CA ASN A 198 -24.10 5.35 -9.27
C ASN A 198 -25.20 4.29 -9.46
N GLN A 199 -25.55 3.56 -8.38
CA GLN A 199 -26.56 2.50 -8.42
C GLN A 199 -27.95 2.93 -7.97
N GLY A 200 -28.15 4.19 -7.57
CA GLY A 200 -29.44 4.69 -7.04
C GLY A 200 -29.85 4.02 -5.73
N LYS A 201 -28.87 3.56 -4.92
CA LYS A 201 -29.05 2.88 -3.64
C LYS A 201 -28.59 3.74 -2.47
N THR A 202 -28.96 3.34 -1.26
CA THR A 202 -28.43 3.96 -0.03
C THR A 202 -27.01 3.48 0.28
N ALA A 203 -26.23 4.31 0.97
CA ALA A 203 -24.88 3.91 1.40
C ALA A 203 -24.92 2.65 2.30
N LYS A 204 -25.98 2.47 3.11
CA LYS A 204 -26.16 1.32 3.99
C LYS A 204 -26.36 0.01 3.21
N GLU A 205 -27.14 0.05 2.13
CA GLU A 205 -27.34 -1.12 1.26
C GLU A 205 -26.03 -1.51 0.57
N ILE A 206 -25.26 -0.53 0.06
CA ILE A 206 -23.96 -0.78 -0.58
C ILE A 206 -22.95 -1.31 0.46
N GLU A 207 -22.92 -0.74 1.66
CA GLU A 207 -22.05 -1.23 2.74
C GLU A 207 -22.34 -2.68 3.09
N ALA A 208 -23.61 -3.07 3.17
CA ALA A 208 -24.03 -4.44 3.42
C ALA A 208 -23.52 -5.39 2.30
N VAL A 209 -23.61 -4.97 1.03
CA VAL A 209 -23.06 -5.73 -0.10
C VAL A 209 -21.54 -5.92 0.04
N TYR A 210 -20.79 -4.85 0.33
CA TYR A 210 -19.34 -4.96 0.54
C TYR A 210 -18.97 -5.89 1.71
N LYS A 211 -19.69 -5.82 2.83
CA LYS A 211 -19.46 -6.73 3.98
C LYS A 211 -19.77 -8.18 3.63
N ARG A 212 -20.81 -8.43 2.81
CA ARG A 212 -21.16 -9.79 2.37
C ARG A 212 -20.09 -10.44 1.46
N GLN A 213 -19.27 -9.64 0.78
CA GLN A 213 -18.18 -10.16 -0.06
C GLN A 213 -17.07 -10.85 0.74
N SER A 214 -17.00 -10.61 2.05
CA SER A 214 -16.05 -11.28 2.93
C SER A 214 -16.76 -12.35 3.78
N SER A 215 -16.16 -13.55 3.92
CA SER A 215 -16.72 -14.60 4.77
C SER A 215 -16.80 -14.19 6.23
N MET A 216 -15.92 -13.29 6.69
CA MET A 216 -15.97 -12.72 8.04
C MET A 216 -17.02 -11.61 8.21
N ARG A 217 -17.77 -11.24 7.17
CA ARG A 217 -18.86 -10.26 7.17
C ARG A 217 -18.50 -8.89 7.78
N ARG A 218 -17.26 -8.50 7.70
CA ARG A 218 -16.76 -7.23 8.24
C ARG A 218 -15.65 -6.65 7.37
N PHE A 219 -15.42 -5.37 7.51
CA PHE A 219 -14.20 -4.74 6.98
C PHE A 219 -12.99 -5.14 7.83
N VAL A 220 -11.83 -5.23 7.21
CA VAL A 220 -10.56 -5.41 7.92
C VAL A 220 -10.11 -4.06 8.50
N LYS A 221 -9.36 -4.08 9.59
CA LYS A 221 -8.81 -2.87 10.18
C LYS A 221 -7.45 -2.54 9.56
N ALA A 222 -7.09 -1.26 9.51
CA ALA A 222 -5.77 -0.84 9.08
C ALA A 222 -4.64 -1.48 9.92
N GLY A 223 -4.89 -1.72 11.22
CA GLY A 223 -3.98 -2.44 12.11
C GLY A 223 -3.74 -3.90 11.72
N ASP A 224 -4.75 -4.58 11.13
CA ASP A 224 -4.58 -5.96 10.65
C ASP A 224 -3.58 -5.99 9.49
N ILE A 225 -3.65 -4.99 8.60
CA ILE A 225 -2.70 -4.82 7.49
C ILE A 225 -1.31 -4.48 8.02
N ALA A 226 -1.21 -3.54 8.97
CA ALA A 226 0.06 -3.14 9.57
C ALA A 226 0.76 -4.32 10.24
N SER A 227 0.02 -5.17 10.96
CA SER A 227 0.55 -6.38 11.60
C SER A 227 1.13 -7.37 10.59
N MET A 228 0.45 -7.58 9.44
CA MET A 228 0.97 -8.44 8.38
C MET A 228 2.24 -7.85 7.74
N VAL A 229 2.24 -6.56 7.43
CA VAL A 229 3.42 -5.86 6.89
C VAL A 229 4.60 -5.99 7.84
N HIS A 230 4.38 -5.74 9.12
CA HIS A 230 5.39 -5.85 10.16
C HIS A 230 5.95 -7.29 10.27
N PHE A 231 5.07 -8.30 10.27
CA PHE A 231 5.50 -9.70 10.28
C PHE A 231 6.40 -10.03 9.09
N LEU A 232 6.05 -9.61 7.87
CA LEU A 232 6.85 -9.86 6.66
C LEU A 232 8.22 -9.17 6.68
N CYS A 233 8.34 -8.05 7.42
CA CYS A 233 9.60 -7.32 7.59
C CYS A 233 10.42 -7.79 8.80
N SER A 234 9.91 -8.72 9.60
CA SER A 234 10.60 -9.27 10.77
C SER A 234 11.42 -10.52 10.43
N ASP A 235 12.30 -10.93 11.33
CA ASP A 235 13.05 -12.19 11.22
C ASP A 235 12.16 -13.41 11.03
N ARG A 236 10.93 -13.36 11.55
CA ARG A 236 9.95 -14.46 11.43
C ARG A 236 9.36 -14.58 10.01
N GLY A 237 9.30 -13.48 9.28
CA GLY A 237 8.81 -13.42 7.89
C GLY A 237 9.91 -13.50 6.84
N HIS A 238 11.17 -13.53 7.25
CA HIS A 238 12.32 -13.36 6.36
C HIS A 238 12.36 -14.35 5.17
N SER A 239 11.99 -15.60 5.39
CA SER A 239 11.95 -16.62 4.32
C SER A 239 10.72 -16.55 3.42
N ILE A 240 9.80 -15.61 3.66
CA ILE A 240 8.63 -15.38 2.81
C ILE A 240 9.01 -14.33 1.78
N SER A 241 9.07 -14.72 0.50
CA SER A 241 9.39 -13.83 -0.61
C SER A 241 8.60 -14.19 -1.87
N GLY A 242 8.28 -13.20 -2.70
CA GLY A 242 7.52 -13.36 -3.93
C GLY A 242 6.03 -13.68 -3.73
N GLN A 243 5.50 -13.54 -2.51
CA GLN A 243 4.13 -13.90 -2.20
C GLN A 243 3.17 -12.71 -2.37
N ALA A 244 1.90 -13.03 -2.72
CA ALA A 244 0.78 -12.11 -2.68
C ALA A 244 -0.17 -12.60 -1.58
N ILE A 245 -0.19 -11.89 -0.44
CA ILE A 245 -0.85 -12.34 0.78
C ILE A 245 -2.10 -11.50 1.01
N ALA A 246 -3.27 -12.16 0.95
CA ALA A 246 -4.55 -11.52 1.24
C ALA A 246 -4.72 -11.28 2.74
N VAL A 247 -5.16 -10.07 3.08
CA VAL A 247 -5.65 -9.71 4.42
C VAL A 247 -7.02 -9.07 4.22
N ASP A 248 -8.05 -9.90 4.06
CA ASP A 248 -9.33 -9.48 3.49
C ASP A 248 -10.56 -10.15 4.14
N GLY A 249 -10.34 -11.00 5.12
CA GLY A 249 -11.40 -11.77 5.75
C GLY A 249 -12.01 -12.83 4.83
N ASN A 250 -11.22 -13.31 3.85
CA ASN A 250 -11.59 -14.31 2.84
C ASN A 250 -12.68 -13.79 1.88
N THR A 251 -12.29 -12.89 0.99
CA THR A 251 -13.16 -12.31 -0.05
C THR A 251 -13.22 -13.20 -1.29
N GLU A 252 -12.16 -13.95 -1.60
CA GLU A 252 -12.05 -14.77 -2.80
C GLU A 252 -13.02 -15.96 -2.77
N GLY A 253 -13.77 -16.15 -3.85
CA GLY A 253 -14.66 -17.28 -4.02
C GLY A 253 -15.97 -17.20 -3.22
N LEU A 254 -16.25 -16.09 -2.56
CA LEU A 254 -17.51 -15.92 -1.87
C LEU A 254 -18.63 -15.56 -2.85
N PHE A 255 -19.47 -16.52 -3.18
CA PHE A 255 -20.74 -16.24 -3.85
C PHE A 255 -21.75 -15.72 -2.83
N ASN A 256 -22.60 -14.78 -3.23
CA ASN A 256 -23.75 -14.29 -2.45
C ASN A 256 -24.90 -15.33 -2.43
N TRP A 257 -24.58 -16.61 -2.24
CA TRP A 257 -25.57 -17.70 -2.19
C TRP A 257 -26.07 -17.98 -0.78
N LEU A 258 -25.48 -17.39 0.21
CA LEU A 258 -26.03 -17.36 1.56
C LEU A 258 -26.99 -16.17 1.61
N ASP A 259 -28.24 -16.43 1.26
CA ASP A 259 -29.31 -15.49 1.55
C ASP A 259 -29.42 -15.26 3.05
N ASP A 260 -29.89 -14.08 3.43
CA ASP A 260 -29.97 -13.59 4.80
C ASP A 260 -30.76 -14.48 5.76
#